data_434f04f2d5b36b5046ba1aa279115fae
#
_entry.id   434f04f2d5b36b5046ba1aa279115fae
#
_cell.length_a   1.000
_cell.length_b   1.000
_cell.length_c   1.000
_cell.angle_alpha   90.00
_cell.angle_beta   90.00
_cell.angle_gamma   90.00
#
_symmetry.space_group_name_H-M   'P 1'
#
loop_
_entity.id
_entity.type
_entity.pdbx_description
1 polymer ?
#
loop_
_entity_poly.entity_id
_entity_poly.type
_entity_poly.pdbx_seq_one_letter_code
_entity_poly.pdbx_strand_id
1 'polypeptide(L)'
;MTTFQAAVALAANHIEIQEFDKPNILLESGLLKVAATGVCGSDWGYYQNLPASRGPLILGHETVGYIESMGSLAKEKWRLKEGDLVALEEYIPCGTCHACRSGDFRLCDATDWRLGGMRYGATGLNVAPGFWGGYSHYQYLHLNTVFHKVPDGLSARHAALALPISNGIEWTYLQGGAGLGQTVVIQGPGQQGLACVVAAKAAGANKIIITGLANDTDRKRLALAIKLGADHTIELGETDLVQTVKDLTGGLMADLVIDCASGGTDSVISAVALARKKGMVILGGQKRKKIPEFDSDQIIAKFLTIKGMRGHSYESVELALQLIHSNKYAVKEMSTHLLGLKDTDLALNSLVGNGVKEPIHMVIDPNLETTQT
;
A
#
# COMPACT_ATOMS: atom_id res chain seq x y z
N MET A 1 9.01 11.55 33.47
CA MET A 1 9.23 11.15 32.07
C MET A 1 7.86 11.04 31.43
N THR A 2 7.69 11.48 30.21
CA THR A 2 6.38 11.41 29.55
C THR A 2 6.30 10.05 28.85
N THR A 3 5.37 9.20 29.32
CA THR A 3 5.13 7.88 28.71
C THR A 3 4.18 7.98 27.50
N PHE A 4 4.18 6.94 26.67
CA PHE A 4 3.27 6.80 25.53
C PHE A 4 2.95 5.33 25.29
N GLN A 5 1.90 5.05 24.53
CA GLN A 5 1.44 3.70 24.24
C GLN A 5 1.72 3.27 22.81
N ALA A 6 1.95 1.98 22.63
CA ALA A 6 2.05 1.32 21.34
C ALA A 6 1.35 -0.05 21.35
N ALA A 7 0.81 -0.45 20.21
CA ALA A 7 0.29 -1.79 19.99
C ALA A 7 1.43 -2.72 19.55
N VAL A 8 1.85 -3.60 20.45
CA VAL A 8 3.01 -4.47 20.28
C VAL A 8 2.56 -5.88 19.91
N ALA A 9 2.96 -6.37 18.75
CA ALA A 9 2.82 -7.77 18.37
C ALA A 9 3.90 -8.58 19.12
N LEU A 10 3.49 -9.39 20.08
CA LEU A 10 4.36 -10.20 20.93
C LEU A 10 4.60 -11.59 20.35
N ALA A 11 3.60 -12.12 19.70
CA ALA A 11 3.61 -13.43 19.04
C ALA A 11 2.60 -13.44 17.87
N ALA A 12 2.57 -14.52 17.12
CA ALA A 12 1.57 -14.71 16.08
C ALA A 12 0.15 -14.59 16.65
N ASN A 13 -0.67 -13.75 16.04
CA ASN A 13 -2.05 -13.44 16.44
C ASN A 13 -2.19 -12.91 17.88
N HIS A 14 -1.18 -12.22 18.38
CA HIS A 14 -1.21 -11.68 19.73
C HIS A 14 -0.59 -10.27 19.78
N ILE A 15 -1.44 -9.27 20.08
CA ILE A 15 -1.06 -7.86 20.26
C ILE A 15 -1.46 -7.41 21.67
N GLU A 16 -0.59 -6.64 22.32
CA GLU A 16 -0.87 -5.96 23.57
C GLU A 16 -0.54 -4.47 23.47
N ILE A 17 -1.32 -3.65 24.16
CA ILE A 17 -0.98 -2.24 24.37
C ILE A 17 0.06 -2.18 25.49
N GLN A 18 1.24 -1.67 25.13
CA GLN A 18 2.33 -1.48 26.09
C GLN A 18 2.67 0.00 26.24
N GLU A 19 3.16 0.37 27.41
CA GLU A 19 3.57 1.72 27.75
C GLU A 19 5.10 1.83 27.73
N PHE A 20 5.60 2.92 27.16
CA PHE A 20 7.02 3.18 26.98
C PHE A 20 7.38 4.60 27.36
N ASP A 21 8.62 4.82 27.80
CA ASP A 21 9.21 6.15 27.90
C ASP A 21 9.56 6.69 26.50
N LYS A 22 9.39 7.99 26.29
CA LYS A 22 9.87 8.62 25.04
C LYS A 22 11.38 8.41 24.89
N PRO A 23 11.85 7.96 23.68
CA PRO A 23 13.26 7.74 23.46
C PRO A 23 14.05 9.07 23.46
N ASN A 24 15.30 9.03 23.88
CA ASN A 24 16.23 10.14 23.68
C ASN A 24 16.56 10.29 22.18
N ILE A 25 16.44 11.51 21.67
CA ILE A 25 16.76 11.81 20.28
C ILE A 25 18.23 12.15 20.16
N LEU A 26 18.93 11.40 19.29
CA LEU A 26 20.33 11.62 18.96
C LEU A 26 20.48 12.70 17.87
N LEU A 27 21.69 13.18 17.64
CA LEU A 27 21.97 14.20 16.61
C LEU A 27 21.46 13.83 15.22
N GLU A 28 21.49 12.52 14.90
CA GLU A 28 21.16 11.95 13.59
C GLU A 28 19.76 11.30 13.54
N SER A 29 18.90 11.58 14.50
CA SER A 29 17.58 10.96 14.59
C SER A 29 16.47 11.97 14.86
N GLY A 30 15.23 11.50 14.84
CA GLY A 30 14.07 12.29 15.20
C GLY A 30 12.96 11.44 15.79
N LEU A 31 11.90 12.11 16.16
CA LEU A 31 10.68 11.52 16.67
C LEU A 31 9.49 12.09 15.89
N LEU A 32 8.62 11.20 15.43
CA LEU A 32 7.35 11.54 14.82
C LEU A 32 6.24 11.36 15.85
N LYS A 33 5.38 12.35 16.03
CA LYS A 33 4.09 12.19 16.69
C LYS A 33 3.11 11.65 15.66
N VAL A 34 2.74 10.39 15.80
CA VAL A 34 1.85 9.74 14.84
C VAL A 34 0.46 10.34 14.91
N ALA A 35 -0.10 10.68 13.76
CA ALA A 35 -1.46 11.20 13.62
C ALA A 35 -2.39 10.18 12.95
N ALA A 36 -1.86 9.34 12.06
CA ALA A 36 -2.61 8.31 11.37
C ALA A 36 -1.66 7.25 10.79
N THR A 37 -2.07 5.98 10.80
CA THR A 37 -1.33 4.91 10.12
C THR A 37 -2.31 3.99 9.42
N GLY A 38 -2.17 3.83 8.10
CA GLY A 38 -2.98 2.91 7.31
C GLY A 38 -2.70 1.45 7.66
N VAL A 39 -3.73 0.61 7.50
CA VAL A 39 -3.67 -0.83 7.74
C VAL A 39 -3.55 -1.57 6.42
N CYS A 40 -2.41 -2.19 6.21
CA CYS A 40 -2.06 -2.88 4.97
C CYS A 40 -2.21 -4.39 5.07
N GLY A 41 -2.53 -5.05 3.97
CA GLY A 41 -2.56 -6.52 3.91
C GLY A 41 -1.24 -7.22 4.25
N SER A 42 -0.10 -6.52 4.15
CA SER A 42 1.20 -7.03 4.59
C SER A 42 1.35 -7.09 6.11
N ASP A 43 0.69 -6.21 6.85
CA ASP A 43 0.68 -6.25 8.33
C ASP A 43 0.06 -7.55 8.83
N TRP A 44 -1.01 -8.03 8.17
CA TRP A 44 -1.58 -9.34 8.46
C TRP A 44 -0.56 -10.48 8.34
N GLY A 45 0.29 -10.42 7.29
CA GLY A 45 1.33 -11.43 7.08
C GLY A 45 2.33 -11.49 8.23
N TYR A 46 2.72 -10.34 8.78
CA TYR A 46 3.59 -10.27 9.96
C TYR A 46 2.87 -10.68 11.24
N TYR A 47 1.64 -10.21 11.43
CA TYR A 47 0.82 -10.53 12.59
C TYR A 47 0.55 -12.04 12.69
N GLN A 48 0.17 -12.69 11.59
CA GLN A 48 -0.12 -14.13 11.56
C GLN A 48 1.11 -15.00 11.72
N ASN A 49 2.28 -14.55 11.21
CA ASN A 49 3.49 -15.36 11.11
C ASN A 49 4.70 -14.66 11.73
N LEU A 50 4.53 -14.01 12.89
CA LEU A 50 5.63 -13.29 13.52
C LEU A 50 6.83 -14.24 13.77
N PRO A 51 7.97 -14.06 13.07
CA PRO A 51 9.13 -14.92 13.27
C PRO A 51 9.78 -14.64 14.62
N ALA A 52 10.07 -15.67 15.40
CA ALA A 52 10.74 -15.52 16.69
C ALA A 52 12.08 -14.75 16.60
N SER A 53 12.76 -14.85 15.45
CA SER A 53 14.02 -14.12 15.19
C SER A 53 13.86 -12.61 15.11
N ARG A 54 12.65 -12.09 14.90
CA ARG A 54 12.38 -10.65 14.87
C ARG A 54 12.00 -10.06 16.23
N GLY A 55 11.64 -10.91 17.18
CA GLY A 55 11.15 -10.49 18.50
C GLY A 55 9.82 -9.73 18.40
N PRO A 56 9.38 -9.17 19.54
CA PRO A 56 8.24 -8.25 19.54
C PRO A 56 8.46 -7.07 18.61
N LEU A 57 7.40 -6.62 17.92
CA LEU A 57 7.48 -5.46 17.03
C LEU A 57 6.20 -4.63 17.05
N ILE A 58 6.34 -3.37 16.71
CA ILE A 58 5.22 -2.46 16.43
C ILE A 58 5.00 -2.49 14.93
N LEU A 59 3.79 -2.87 14.51
CA LEU A 59 3.38 -2.89 13.10
C LEU A 59 2.98 -1.48 12.61
N GLY A 60 2.52 -1.38 11.37
CA GLY A 60 2.10 -0.14 10.74
C GLY A 60 3.24 0.58 10.02
N HIS A 61 3.10 0.70 8.70
CA HIS A 61 4.12 1.29 7.81
C HIS A 61 3.56 2.35 6.86
N GLU A 62 2.25 2.56 6.82
CA GLU A 62 1.59 3.65 6.09
C GLU A 62 1.39 4.84 7.03
N THR A 63 2.50 5.36 7.60
CA THR A 63 2.46 6.30 8.72
C THR A 63 2.48 7.75 8.23
N VAL A 64 1.58 8.56 8.82
CA VAL A 64 1.52 10.00 8.69
C VAL A 64 1.56 10.62 10.08
N GLY A 65 2.37 11.68 10.25
CA GLY A 65 2.47 12.32 11.56
C GLY A 65 3.21 13.64 11.51
N TYR A 66 3.28 14.27 12.65
CA TYR A 66 3.96 15.54 12.83
C TYR A 66 5.39 15.31 13.32
N ILE A 67 6.35 16.03 12.77
CA ILE A 67 7.71 16.04 13.31
C ILE A 67 7.64 16.61 14.73
N GLU A 68 7.89 15.78 15.72
CA GLU A 68 7.87 16.17 17.15
C GLU A 68 9.19 16.79 17.58
N SER A 69 10.31 16.15 17.21
CA SER A 69 11.65 16.64 17.50
C SER A 69 12.70 16.04 16.55
N MET A 70 13.82 16.73 16.37
CA MET A 70 14.91 16.31 15.50
C MET A 70 16.26 16.71 16.10
N GLY A 71 17.27 15.83 15.96
CA GLY A 71 18.64 16.17 16.19
C GLY A 71 19.20 17.14 15.12
N SER A 72 20.31 17.80 15.41
CA SER A 72 20.85 18.84 14.54
C SER A 72 21.27 18.33 13.16
N LEU A 73 21.89 17.15 13.07
CA LEU A 73 22.28 16.53 11.80
C LEU A 73 21.05 16.07 10.99
N ALA A 74 20.03 15.52 11.67
CA ALA A 74 18.78 15.13 11.05
C ALA A 74 18.06 16.35 10.46
N LYS A 75 18.00 17.46 11.20
CA LYS A 75 17.38 18.72 10.76
C LYS A 75 18.07 19.28 9.51
N GLU A 76 19.40 19.27 9.47
CA GLU A 76 20.16 19.71 8.30
C GLU A 76 19.89 18.83 7.07
N LYS A 77 19.89 17.51 7.25
CA LYS A 77 19.68 16.55 6.17
C LYS A 77 18.26 16.57 5.64
N TRP A 78 17.27 16.57 6.51
CA TRP A 78 15.85 16.42 6.12
C TRP A 78 15.23 17.73 5.63
N ARG A 79 15.77 18.89 6.05
CA ARG A 79 15.23 20.22 5.73
C ARG A 79 13.77 20.38 6.13
N LEU A 80 13.36 19.71 7.20
CA LEU A 80 12.06 19.78 7.83
C LEU A 80 12.13 20.63 9.10
N LYS A 81 10.96 20.98 9.62
CA LYS A 81 10.82 21.67 10.91
C LYS A 81 9.84 20.92 11.81
N GLU A 82 9.96 21.09 13.11
CA GLU A 82 8.99 20.62 14.09
C GLU A 82 7.62 21.17 13.77
N GLY A 83 6.60 20.30 13.84
CA GLY A 83 5.22 20.61 13.43
C GLY A 83 4.92 20.37 11.94
N ASP A 84 5.90 20.09 11.07
CA ASP A 84 5.62 19.68 9.69
C ASP A 84 4.84 18.35 9.70
N LEU A 85 3.74 18.28 8.96
CA LEU A 85 2.98 17.04 8.72
C LEU A 85 3.63 16.30 7.54
N VAL A 86 4.03 15.06 7.77
CA VAL A 86 4.72 14.23 6.78
C VAL A 86 4.14 12.83 6.68
N ALA A 87 4.16 12.25 5.48
CA ALA A 87 3.99 10.82 5.26
C ALA A 87 5.38 10.18 5.16
N LEU A 88 5.53 8.97 5.70
CA LEU A 88 6.78 8.23 5.70
C LEU A 88 6.76 7.14 4.65
N GLU A 89 7.92 6.94 4.00
CA GLU A 89 8.19 5.69 3.31
C GLU A 89 8.44 4.55 4.30
N GLU A 90 7.98 3.35 3.98
CA GLU A 90 8.29 2.17 4.80
C GLU A 90 9.76 1.77 4.76
N TYR A 91 10.47 2.16 3.70
CA TYR A 91 11.86 1.80 3.43
C TYR A 91 12.84 2.72 4.17
N ILE A 92 13.91 2.12 4.73
CA ILE A 92 15.04 2.86 5.32
C ILE A 92 16.30 2.55 4.49
N PRO A 93 16.49 3.23 3.34
CA PRO A 93 17.55 2.90 2.39
C PRO A 93 18.93 3.29 2.90
N CYS A 94 20.00 2.62 2.42
CA CYS A 94 21.37 2.99 2.79
C CYS A 94 21.83 4.32 2.17
N GLY A 95 21.19 4.79 1.10
CA GLY A 95 21.51 6.04 0.39
C GLY A 95 22.73 5.95 -0.54
N THR A 96 23.51 4.86 -0.54
CA THR A 96 24.80 4.78 -1.23
C THR A 96 24.92 3.69 -2.28
N CYS A 97 24.09 2.63 -2.23
CA CYS A 97 24.13 1.55 -3.21
C CYS A 97 23.57 1.97 -4.58
N HIS A 98 23.76 1.13 -5.59
CA HIS A 98 23.30 1.39 -6.95
C HIS A 98 21.79 1.71 -6.97
N ALA A 99 20.95 0.86 -6.34
CA ALA A 99 19.51 1.07 -6.30
C ALA A 99 19.11 2.43 -5.69
N CYS A 100 19.77 2.85 -4.60
CA CYS A 100 19.51 4.16 -4.00
C CYS A 100 19.88 5.31 -4.93
N ARG A 101 21.04 5.22 -5.61
CA ARG A 101 21.53 6.27 -6.49
C ARG A 101 20.77 6.39 -7.80
N SER A 102 20.10 5.29 -8.25
CA SER A 102 19.23 5.29 -9.43
C SER A 102 17.78 5.67 -9.12
N GLY A 103 17.45 5.97 -7.84
CA GLY A 103 16.07 6.31 -7.43
C GLY A 103 15.22 5.10 -7.05
N ASP A 104 15.74 3.89 -7.20
CA ASP A 104 15.04 2.63 -6.87
C ASP A 104 15.32 2.17 -5.43
N PHE A 105 15.33 3.11 -4.47
CA PHE A 105 15.71 2.85 -3.08
C PHE A 105 14.91 1.72 -2.41
N ARG A 106 13.70 1.42 -2.89
CA ARG A 106 12.88 0.27 -2.46
C ARG A 106 13.52 -1.09 -2.76
N LEU A 107 14.50 -1.13 -3.67
CA LEU A 107 15.28 -2.32 -4.02
C LEU A 107 16.63 -2.38 -3.28
N CYS A 108 16.88 -1.45 -2.36
CA CYS A 108 18.09 -1.44 -1.55
C CYS A 108 18.12 -2.65 -0.60
N ASP A 109 19.21 -3.42 -0.60
CA ASP A 109 19.36 -4.60 0.27
C ASP A 109 19.25 -4.27 1.76
N ALA A 110 19.65 -3.05 2.16
CA ALA A 110 19.50 -2.58 3.53
C ALA A 110 18.05 -2.44 3.99
N THR A 111 17.08 -2.46 3.06
CA THR A 111 15.63 -2.47 3.34
C THR A 111 15.01 -3.84 3.17
N ASP A 112 15.73 -4.83 2.63
CA ASP A 112 15.16 -6.16 2.40
C ASP A 112 15.13 -6.95 3.70
N TRP A 113 13.95 -7.17 4.22
CA TRP A 113 13.72 -7.91 5.45
C TRP A 113 14.24 -9.37 5.38
N ARG A 114 14.32 -9.96 4.19
CA ARG A 114 14.85 -11.32 3.99
C ARG A 114 16.36 -11.37 4.22
N LEU A 115 17.02 -10.23 4.06
CA LEU A 115 18.45 -10.04 4.30
C LEU A 115 18.74 -9.40 5.67
N GLY A 116 17.71 -9.28 6.55
CA GLY A 116 17.85 -8.61 7.84
C GLY A 116 17.80 -7.08 7.77
N GLY A 117 17.36 -6.52 6.64
CA GLY A 117 17.25 -5.08 6.44
C GLY A 117 16.16 -4.43 7.29
N MET A 118 16.32 -3.13 7.53
CA MET A 118 15.45 -2.33 8.38
C MET A 118 14.31 -1.69 7.58
N ARG A 119 13.10 -1.77 8.12
CA ARG A 119 11.90 -1.13 7.57
C ARG A 119 10.97 -0.70 8.70
N TYR A 120 10.24 0.37 8.48
CA TYR A 120 9.14 0.74 9.35
C TYR A 120 8.03 -0.33 9.33
N GLY A 121 7.44 -0.60 10.49
CA GLY A 121 6.40 -1.62 10.67
C GLY A 121 6.88 -3.07 10.58
N ALA A 122 8.18 -3.33 10.44
CA ALA A 122 8.71 -4.69 10.32
C ALA A 122 10.04 -4.93 11.06
N THR A 123 10.64 -3.89 11.64
CA THR A 123 11.85 -3.98 12.47
C THR A 123 11.44 -4.21 13.93
N GLY A 124 12.07 -5.17 14.60
CA GLY A 124 11.73 -5.57 15.97
C GLY A 124 12.13 -4.53 17.02
N LEU A 125 11.48 -4.58 18.19
CA LEU A 125 11.80 -3.73 19.35
C LEU A 125 13.21 -3.96 19.89
N ASN A 126 13.79 -5.14 19.65
CA ASN A 126 15.17 -5.50 20.04
C ASN A 126 16.25 -4.77 19.21
N VAL A 127 15.87 -4.09 18.13
CA VAL A 127 16.74 -3.19 17.37
C VAL A 127 16.61 -1.79 17.96
N ALA A 128 17.65 -1.30 18.63
CA ALA A 128 17.64 0.02 19.28
C ALA A 128 17.33 1.14 18.27
N PRO A 129 16.58 2.17 18.70
CA PRO A 129 15.98 2.36 20.00
C PRO A 129 14.59 1.68 20.15
N GLY A 130 14.14 0.87 19.21
CA GLY A 130 12.77 0.40 19.08
C GLY A 130 11.87 1.43 18.39
N PHE A 131 10.55 1.28 18.50
CA PHE A 131 9.55 2.24 17.97
C PHE A 131 9.58 2.42 16.45
N TRP A 132 9.76 1.30 15.72
CA TRP A 132 9.90 1.27 14.26
C TRP A 132 8.56 1.18 13.51
N GLY A 133 7.43 1.22 14.19
CA GLY A 133 6.12 1.09 13.57
C GLY A 133 5.15 2.18 13.99
N GLY A 134 4.15 2.41 13.12
CA GLY A 134 3.18 3.50 13.27
C GLY A 134 1.95 3.16 14.13
N TYR A 135 1.77 1.91 14.59
CA TYR A 135 0.71 1.61 15.56
C TYR A 135 1.17 2.00 16.98
N SER A 136 1.45 3.28 17.12
CA SER A 136 2.03 3.88 18.34
C SER A 136 1.74 5.38 18.33
N HIS A 137 1.75 6.02 19.53
CA HIS A 137 1.69 7.48 19.62
C HIS A 137 2.93 8.16 19.01
N TYR A 138 4.09 7.50 19.09
CA TYR A 138 5.35 8.02 18.54
C TYR A 138 6.09 6.97 17.75
N GLN A 139 6.74 7.40 16.67
CA GLN A 139 7.61 6.56 15.85
C GLN A 139 9.00 7.19 15.77
N TYR A 140 10.02 6.36 15.95
CA TYR A 140 11.42 6.80 15.78
C TYR A 140 11.74 7.04 14.31
N LEU A 141 12.48 8.11 14.06
CA LEU A 141 12.92 8.50 12.72
C LEU A 141 14.44 8.28 12.57
N HIS A 142 14.80 7.34 11.73
CA HIS A 142 16.20 7.06 11.35
C HIS A 142 16.73 8.15 10.42
N LEU A 143 18.04 8.43 10.43
CA LEU A 143 18.66 9.45 9.56
C LEU A 143 18.31 9.31 8.08
N ASN A 144 18.16 8.07 7.61
CA ASN A 144 17.82 7.75 6.21
C ASN A 144 16.34 7.60 5.96
N THR A 145 15.47 8.07 6.85
CA THR A 145 14.02 8.13 6.58
C THR A 145 13.76 8.96 5.34
N VAL A 146 12.87 8.47 4.48
CA VAL A 146 12.37 9.19 3.32
C VAL A 146 11.01 9.78 3.67
N PHE A 147 10.86 11.07 3.46
CA PHE A 147 9.68 11.86 3.84
C PHE A 147 8.99 12.44 2.62
N HIS A 148 7.68 12.57 2.74
CA HIS A 148 6.84 13.33 1.84
C HIS A 148 6.06 14.37 2.63
N LYS A 149 6.17 15.66 2.29
CA LYS A 149 5.36 16.69 2.94
C LYS A 149 3.91 16.53 2.53
N VAL A 150 3.04 16.46 3.54
CA VAL A 150 1.60 16.43 3.28
C VAL A 150 1.14 17.83 2.89
N PRO A 151 0.39 18.01 1.77
CA PRO A 151 -0.14 19.29 1.36
C PRO A 151 -1.03 19.92 2.44
N ASP A 152 -0.94 21.25 2.59
CA ASP A 152 -1.74 22.00 3.55
C ASP A 152 -3.25 21.76 3.34
N GLY A 153 -3.97 21.49 4.43
CA GLY A 153 -5.40 21.19 4.39
C GLY A 153 -5.77 19.73 4.08
N LEU A 154 -4.81 18.87 3.75
CA LEU A 154 -5.04 17.44 3.66
C LEU A 154 -4.91 16.81 5.06
N SER A 155 -5.97 16.13 5.53
CA SER A 155 -5.95 15.49 6.85
C SER A 155 -5.01 14.28 6.88
N ALA A 156 -4.41 13.99 8.03
CA ALA A 156 -3.54 12.82 8.22
C ALA A 156 -4.23 11.50 7.85
N ARG A 157 -5.53 11.33 8.20
CA ARG A 157 -6.34 10.18 7.82
C ARG A 157 -6.33 9.93 6.32
N HIS A 158 -6.56 10.97 5.51
CA HIS A 158 -6.59 10.82 4.06
C HIS A 158 -5.19 10.76 3.45
N ALA A 159 -4.19 11.42 4.07
CA ALA A 159 -2.80 11.31 3.64
C ALA A 159 -2.23 9.90 3.83
N ALA A 160 -2.75 9.10 4.78
CA ALA A 160 -2.39 7.68 4.93
C ALA A 160 -2.74 6.82 3.70
N LEU A 161 -3.62 7.30 2.81
CA LEU A 161 -3.86 6.69 1.50
C LEU A 161 -2.69 6.88 0.51
N ALA A 162 -1.68 7.70 0.85
CA ALA A 162 -0.60 8.01 -0.10
C ALA A 162 0.14 6.77 -0.59
N LEU A 163 0.49 5.84 0.31
CA LEU A 163 1.22 4.62 -0.07
C LEU A 163 0.40 3.65 -0.94
N PRO A 164 -0.86 3.29 -0.60
CA PRO A 164 -1.66 2.47 -1.52
C PRO A 164 -1.95 3.16 -2.86
N ILE A 165 -2.21 4.47 -2.89
CA ILE A 165 -2.44 5.20 -4.13
C ILE A 165 -1.17 5.31 -4.96
N SER A 166 0.00 5.49 -4.32
CA SER A 166 1.28 5.51 -5.02
C SER A 166 1.61 4.18 -5.71
N ASN A 167 1.30 3.04 -5.07
CA ASN A 167 1.40 1.75 -5.73
C ASN A 167 0.50 1.69 -6.98
N GLY A 168 -0.73 2.20 -6.89
CA GLY A 168 -1.64 2.29 -8.03
C GLY A 168 -1.06 3.13 -9.17
N ILE A 169 -0.49 4.30 -8.86
CA ILE A 169 0.16 5.19 -9.84
C ILE A 169 1.40 4.52 -10.45
N GLU A 170 2.26 3.95 -9.60
CA GLU A 170 3.46 3.27 -10.06
C GLU A 170 3.13 2.14 -11.04
N TRP A 171 2.20 1.25 -10.66
CA TRP A 171 1.91 0.05 -11.45
C TRP A 171 1.11 0.36 -12.71
N THR A 172 0.18 1.32 -12.64
CA THR A 172 -0.74 1.62 -13.73
C THR A 172 -0.16 2.63 -14.72
N TYR A 173 0.35 3.76 -14.21
CA TYR A 173 0.82 4.87 -15.04
C TYR A 173 2.31 4.76 -15.34
N LEU A 174 3.18 4.85 -14.30
CA LEU A 174 4.62 4.97 -14.52
C LEU A 174 5.24 3.71 -15.14
N GLN A 175 4.81 2.54 -14.70
CA GLN A 175 5.37 1.25 -15.18
C GLN A 175 4.47 0.54 -16.18
N GLY A 176 3.16 0.70 -16.06
CA GLY A 176 2.16 0.11 -16.95
C GLY A 176 1.88 0.92 -18.19
N GLY A 177 2.20 2.22 -18.17
CA GLY A 177 2.02 3.12 -19.32
C GLY A 177 0.57 3.43 -19.66
N ALA A 178 -0.36 3.32 -18.70
CA ALA A 178 -1.76 3.69 -18.91
C ALA A 178 -1.89 5.16 -19.37
N GLY A 179 -2.75 5.41 -20.35
CA GLY A 179 -2.94 6.75 -20.91
C GLY A 179 -4.02 6.80 -21.99
N LEU A 180 -3.98 7.87 -22.79
CA LEU A 180 -4.95 8.13 -23.86
C LEU A 180 -5.11 6.95 -24.83
N GLY A 181 -6.36 6.60 -25.11
CA GLY A 181 -6.73 5.55 -26.08
C GLY A 181 -6.60 4.12 -25.55
N GLN A 182 -6.05 3.92 -24.35
CA GLN A 182 -5.78 2.58 -23.82
C GLN A 182 -6.95 2.00 -23.04
N THR A 183 -7.07 0.68 -23.15
CA THR A 183 -7.96 -0.16 -22.32
C THR A 183 -7.15 -0.81 -21.22
N VAL A 184 -7.57 -0.59 -19.97
CA VAL A 184 -6.94 -1.16 -18.76
C VAL A 184 -7.90 -2.15 -18.11
N VAL A 185 -7.45 -3.37 -17.85
CA VAL A 185 -8.17 -4.37 -17.06
C VAL A 185 -7.45 -4.56 -15.73
N ILE A 186 -8.19 -4.47 -14.63
CA ILE A 186 -7.69 -4.60 -13.26
C ILE A 186 -8.36 -5.80 -12.60
N GLN A 187 -7.59 -6.75 -12.09
CA GLN A 187 -8.10 -7.94 -11.44
C GLN A 187 -7.98 -7.81 -9.92
N GLY A 188 -9.14 -7.89 -9.25
CA GLY A 188 -9.28 -7.79 -7.79
C GLY A 188 -9.63 -6.38 -7.31
N PRO A 189 -10.80 -6.19 -6.65
CA PRO A 189 -11.31 -4.90 -6.25
C PRO A 189 -10.89 -4.51 -4.82
N GLY A 190 -9.79 -5.07 -4.32
CA GLY A 190 -9.20 -4.67 -3.05
C GLY A 190 -8.64 -3.25 -3.09
N GLN A 191 -8.13 -2.76 -1.96
CA GLN A 191 -7.50 -1.44 -1.82
C GLN A 191 -6.55 -1.13 -2.98
N GLN A 192 -5.71 -2.11 -3.37
CA GLN A 192 -4.72 -1.93 -4.43
C GLN A 192 -5.35 -1.84 -5.81
N GLY A 193 -6.37 -2.66 -6.12
CA GLY A 193 -7.07 -2.58 -7.39
C GLY A 193 -7.86 -1.28 -7.55
N LEU A 194 -8.50 -0.79 -6.47
CA LEU A 194 -9.17 0.50 -6.45
C LEU A 194 -8.18 1.66 -6.67
N ALA A 195 -6.99 1.57 -6.09
CA ALA A 195 -5.91 2.53 -6.34
C ALA A 195 -5.48 2.54 -7.83
N CYS A 196 -5.40 1.36 -8.46
CA CYS A 196 -5.12 1.25 -9.90
C CYS A 196 -6.24 1.85 -10.76
N VAL A 197 -7.51 1.72 -10.35
CA VAL A 197 -8.64 2.40 -11.04
C VAL A 197 -8.46 3.91 -11.04
N VAL A 198 -8.20 4.49 -9.87
CA VAL A 198 -7.95 5.93 -9.73
C VAL A 198 -6.79 6.38 -10.59
N ALA A 199 -5.68 5.63 -10.56
CA ALA A 199 -4.49 5.93 -11.34
C ALA A 199 -4.75 5.85 -12.85
N ALA A 200 -5.46 4.82 -13.34
CA ALA A 200 -5.86 4.71 -14.74
C ALA A 200 -6.74 5.87 -15.18
N LYS A 201 -7.71 6.26 -14.35
CA LYS A 201 -8.60 7.41 -14.62
C LYS A 201 -7.82 8.72 -14.68
N ALA A 202 -6.92 8.94 -13.73
CA ALA A 202 -6.07 10.12 -13.68
C ALA A 202 -5.10 10.21 -14.87
N ALA A 203 -4.59 9.06 -15.33
CA ALA A 203 -3.74 8.96 -16.52
C ALA A 203 -4.48 9.17 -17.84
N GLY A 204 -5.83 9.19 -17.82
CA GLY A 204 -6.65 9.39 -19.01
C GLY A 204 -6.89 8.13 -19.83
N ALA A 205 -6.85 6.94 -19.25
CA ALA A 205 -7.22 5.71 -19.92
C ALA A 205 -8.63 5.82 -20.53
N ASN A 206 -8.78 5.25 -21.73
CA ASN A 206 -10.04 5.34 -22.48
C ASN A 206 -11.12 4.40 -21.94
N LYS A 207 -10.71 3.23 -21.46
CA LYS A 207 -11.61 2.23 -20.89
C LYS A 207 -10.96 1.54 -19.70
N ILE A 208 -11.67 1.50 -18.57
CA ILE A 208 -11.20 0.91 -17.32
C ILE A 208 -12.20 -0.16 -16.89
N ILE A 209 -11.75 -1.41 -16.86
CA ILE A 209 -12.54 -2.58 -16.48
C ILE A 209 -11.93 -3.16 -15.20
N ILE A 210 -12.74 -3.41 -14.18
CA ILE A 210 -12.28 -4.05 -12.94
C ILE A 210 -13.09 -5.31 -12.66
N THR A 211 -12.42 -6.38 -12.19
CA THR A 211 -13.06 -7.65 -11.85
C THR A 211 -13.06 -7.90 -10.36
N GLY A 212 -14.07 -8.60 -9.85
CA GLY A 212 -14.20 -9.05 -8.47
C GLY A 212 -14.97 -10.36 -8.38
N LEU A 213 -14.98 -10.98 -7.22
CA LEU A 213 -15.74 -12.19 -6.96
C LEU A 213 -17.23 -11.87 -6.80
N ALA A 214 -18.11 -12.82 -7.12
CA ALA A 214 -19.56 -12.71 -6.95
C ALA A 214 -19.96 -12.87 -5.47
N ASN A 215 -19.50 -11.94 -4.61
CA ASN A 215 -19.84 -11.87 -3.19
C ASN A 215 -20.12 -10.41 -2.77
N ASP A 216 -20.79 -10.24 -1.63
CA ASP A 216 -21.26 -8.92 -1.19
C ASP A 216 -20.13 -7.92 -0.94
N THR A 217 -18.99 -8.40 -0.41
CA THR A 217 -17.82 -7.55 -0.16
C THR A 217 -17.27 -6.99 -1.45
N ASP A 218 -17.07 -7.83 -2.47
CA ASP A 218 -16.52 -7.38 -3.74
C ASP A 218 -17.53 -6.57 -4.54
N ARG A 219 -18.84 -6.86 -4.48
CA ARG A 219 -19.89 -6.03 -5.09
C ARG A 219 -19.85 -4.59 -4.61
N LYS A 220 -19.67 -4.37 -3.30
CA LYS A 220 -19.54 -3.01 -2.74
C LYS A 220 -18.27 -2.31 -3.18
N ARG A 221 -17.15 -3.03 -3.25
CA ARG A 221 -15.89 -2.51 -3.78
C ARG A 221 -15.98 -2.19 -5.27
N LEU A 222 -16.67 -3.02 -6.04
CA LEU A 222 -16.95 -2.76 -7.46
C LEU A 222 -17.86 -1.53 -7.65
N ALA A 223 -18.86 -1.33 -6.78
CA ALA A 223 -19.66 -0.12 -6.78
C ALA A 223 -18.84 1.14 -6.48
N LEU A 224 -17.88 1.06 -5.55
CA LEU A 224 -16.93 2.16 -5.32
C LEU A 224 -16.00 2.35 -6.52
N ALA A 225 -15.54 1.28 -7.19
CA ALA A 225 -14.70 1.39 -8.37
C ALA A 225 -15.33 2.24 -9.48
N ILE A 226 -16.65 2.15 -9.69
CA ILE A 226 -17.38 3.03 -10.62
C ILE A 226 -17.26 4.49 -10.21
N LYS A 227 -17.45 4.82 -8.94
CA LYS A 227 -17.28 6.19 -8.42
C LYS A 227 -15.84 6.70 -8.58
N LEU A 228 -14.86 5.80 -8.47
CA LEU A 228 -13.44 6.11 -8.64
C LEU A 228 -13.03 6.27 -10.11
N GLY A 229 -13.89 5.87 -11.05
CA GLY A 229 -13.71 6.10 -12.48
C GLY A 229 -13.59 4.84 -13.34
N ALA A 230 -13.91 3.64 -12.83
CA ALA A 230 -14.07 2.47 -13.67
C ALA A 230 -15.28 2.62 -14.60
N ASP A 231 -15.14 2.20 -15.85
CA ASP A 231 -16.24 2.23 -16.84
C ASP A 231 -17.08 0.95 -16.77
N HIS A 232 -16.46 -0.19 -16.42
CA HIS A 232 -17.14 -1.48 -16.31
C HIS A 232 -16.62 -2.28 -15.11
N THR A 233 -17.54 -3.03 -14.51
CA THR A 233 -17.25 -4.03 -13.48
C THR A 233 -17.68 -5.41 -13.95
N ILE A 234 -16.90 -6.46 -13.62
CA ILE A 234 -17.23 -7.85 -13.97
C ILE A 234 -17.18 -8.71 -12.72
N GLU A 235 -18.28 -9.37 -12.39
CA GLU A 235 -18.32 -10.39 -11.34
C GLU A 235 -17.89 -11.74 -11.92
N LEU A 236 -16.85 -12.33 -11.29
CA LEU A 236 -16.26 -13.59 -11.72
C LEU A 236 -17.20 -14.77 -11.32
N GLY A 237 -17.30 -15.75 -12.21
CA GLY A 237 -18.10 -16.97 -12.00
C GLY A 237 -19.49 -16.95 -12.64
N GLU A 238 -20.00 -15.78 -13.05
CA GLU A 238 -21.30 -15.68 -13.73
C GLU A 238 -21.18 -15.66 -15.27
N THR A 239 -20.05 -15.19 -15.78
CA THR A 239 -19.81 -15.03 -17.23
C THR A 239 -18.40 -15.46 -17.62
N ASP A 240 -18.20 -15.78 -18.88
CA ASP A 240 -16.86 -15.97 -19.45
C ASP A 240 -16.13 -14.62 -19.46
N LEU A 241 -15.14 -14.48 -18.59
CA LEU A 241 -14.35 -13.27 -18.42
C LEU A 241 -13.67 -12.83 -19.73
N VAL A 242 -13.08 -13.77 -20.46
CA VAL A 242 -12.33 -13.46 -21.70
C VAL A 242 -13.29 -12.99 -22.77
N GLN A 243 -14.44 -13.69 -22.93
CA GLN A 243 -15.45 -13.28 -23.90
C GLN A 243 -16.06 -11.93 -23.53
N THR A 244 -16.36 -11.68 -22.25
CA THR A 244 -16.90 -10.39 -21.79
C THR A 244 -15.94 -9.23 -22.11
N VAL A 245 -14.65 -9.39 -21.79
CA VAL A 245 -13.64 -8.35 -22.12
C VAL A 245 -13.51 -8.17 -23.63
N LYS A 246 -13.57 -9.27 -24.40
CA LYS A 246 -13.53 -9.21 -25.88
C LYS A 246 -14.70 -8.39 -26.42
N ASP A 247 -15.92 -8.59 -25.91
CA ASP A 247 -17.11 -7.86 -26.35
C ASP A 247 -17.02 -6.37 -25.95
N LEU A 248 -16.61 -6.07 -24.73
CA LEU A 248 -16.44 -4.71 -24.24
C LEU A 248 -15.35 -3.93 -25.01
N THR A 249 -14.38 -4.63 -25.61
CA THR A 249 -13.25 -4.02 -26.34
C THR A 249 -13.39 -4.12 -27.86
N GLY A 250 -14.51 -4.61 -28.38
CA GLY A 250 -14.70 -4.84 -29.82
C GLY A 250 -13.69 -5.84 -30.40
N GLY A 251 -13.25 -6.81 -29.59
CA GLY A 251 -12.30 -7.86 -29.99
C GLY A 251 -10.83 -7.51 -29.79
N LEU A 252 -10.49 -6.26 -29.45
CA LEU A 252 -9.09 -5.81 -29.35
C LEU A 252 -8.37 -6.31 -28.10
N MET A 253 -9.09 -6.60 -27.02
CA MET A 253 -8.58 -6.94 -25.68
C MET A 253 -7.87 -5.76 -24.97
N ALA A 254 -7.21 -6.00 -23.81
CA ALA A 254 -6.62 -4.95 -23.01
C ALA A 254 -5.19 -4.58 -23.42
N ASP A 255 -4.89 -3.29 -23.46
CA ASP A 255 -3.53 -2.77 -23.60
C ASP A 255 -2.68 -3.09 -22.37
N LEU A 256 -3.28 -2.95 -21.19
CA LEU A 256 -2.69 -3.18 -19.90
C LEU A 256 -3.60 -4.04 -19.04
N VAL A 257 -3.07 -5.12 -18.47
CA VAL A 257 -3.73 -5.92 -17.44
C VAL A 257 -2.94 -5.83 -16.15
N ILE A 258 -3.60 -5.50 -15.04
CA ILE A 258 -2.97 -5.39 -13.72
C ILE A 258 -3.59 -6.44 -12.79
N ASP A 259 -2.78 -7.39 -12.37
CA ASP A 259 -3.20 -8.41 -11.41
C ASP A 259 -2.90 -7.95 -9.98
N CYS A 260 -3.92 -7.45 -9.29
CA CYS A 260 -3.92 -7.08 -7.88
C CYS A 260 -4.49 -8.18 -6.97
N ALA A 261 -5.04 -9.26 -7.55
CA ALA A 261 -5.66 -10.33 -6.79
C ALA A 261 -4.61 -11.13 -5.99
N SER A 262 -4.93 -11.53 -4.77
CA SER A 262 -4.10 -12.36 -3.91
C SER A 262 -4.69 -13.76 -3.73
N GLY A 263 -3.84 -14.76 -3.50
CA GLY A 263 -4.26 -16.13 -3.11
C GLY A 263 -4.58 -17.10 -4.25
N GLY A 264 -5.33 -16.70 -5.28
CA GLY A 264 -5.61 -17.53 -6.46
C GLY A 264 -4.57 -17.40 -7.56
N THR A 265 -4.25 -18.47 -8.27
CA THR A 265 -3.29 -18.44 -9.41
C THR A 265 -3.97 -18.16 -10.74
N ASP A 266 -5.28 -18.37 -10.84
CA ASP A 266 -6.08 -18.23 -12.06
C ASP A 266 -6.06 -16.79 -12.62
N SER A 267 -5.89 -15.79 -11.73
CA SER A 267 -5.78 -14.41 -12.16
C SER A 267 -4.51 -14.13 -12.97
N VAL A 268 -3.41 -14.87 -12.79
CA VAL A 268 -2.22 -14.75 -13.62
C VAL A 268 -2.46 -15.35 -15.01
N ILE A 269 -3.12 -16.52 -15.06
CA ILE A 269 -3.48 -17.19 -16.31
C ILE A 269 -4.44 -16.30 -17.10
N SER A 270 -5.49 -15.80 -16.46
CA SER A 270 -6.46 -14.90 -17.11
C SER A 270 -5.82 -13.57 -17.53
N ALA A 271 -4.85 -13.03 -16.78
CA ALA A 271 -4.16 -11.80 -17.18
C ALA A 271 -3.48 -11.91 -18.53
N VAL A 272 -2.82 -13.05 -18.80
CA VAL A 272 -2.21 -13.34 -20.10
C VAL A 272 -3.29 -13.46 -21.20
N ALA A 273 -4.42 -14.10 -20.90
CA ALA A 273 -5.53 -14.24 -21.83
C ALA A 273 -6.17 -12.90 -22.19
N LEU A 274 -6.35 -12.02 -21.21
CA LEU A 274 -7.00 -10.70 -21.34
C LEU A 274 -6.15 -9.65 -22.06
N ALA A 275 -4.83 -9.80 -22.05
CA ALA A 275 -3.94 -8.87 -22.73
C ALA A 275 -4.03 -9.03 -24.27
N ARG A 276 -4.09 -7.90 -24.99
CA ARG A 276 -3.99 -7.89 -26.46
C ARG A 276 -2.59 -8.29 -26.93
N LYS A 277 -2.43 -8.52 -28.23
CA LYS A 277 -1.09 -8.65 -28.82
C LYS A 277 -0.28 -7.37 -28.56
N LYS A 278 0.99 -7.53 -28.16
CA LYS A 278 1.90 -6.47 -27.70
C LYS A 278 1.38 -5.72 -26.45
N GLY A 279 0.45 -6.33 -25.70
CA GLY A 279 -0.03 -5.78 -24.44
C GLY A 279 0.97 -5.97 -23.30
N MET A 280 0.69 -5.32 -22.17
CA MET A 280 1.45 -5.42 -20.93
C MET A 280 0.64 -6.09 -19.85
N VAL A 281 1.30 -6.93 -19.05
CA VAL A 281 0.75 -7.53 -17.81
C VAL A 281 1.61 -7.11 -16.64
N ILE A 282 1.00 -6.48 -15.65
CA ILE A 282 1.62 -6.15 -14.36
C ILE A 282 1.16 -7.18 -13.31
N LEU A 283 2.11 -7.85 -12.69
CA LEU A 283 1.87 -8.79 -11.59
C LEU A 283 2.25 -8.12 -10.25
N GLY A 284 1.25 -7.64 -9.50
CA GLY A 284 1.43 -7.01 -8.19
C GLY A 284 0.90 -7.85 -7.03
N GLY A 285 -0.16 -8.63 -7.26
CA GLY A 285 -0.75 -9.50 -6.24
C GLY A 285 0.05 -10.78 -5.99
N GLN A 286 0.60 -10.94 -4.79
CA GLN A 286 1.37 -12.14 -4.43
C GLN A 286 0.48 -13.38 -4.30
N LYS A 287 0.81 -14.46 -5.01
CA LYS A 287 0.04 -15.72 -4.97
C LYS A 287 0.48 -16.67 -3.85
N ARG A 288 1.74 -16.59 -3.41
CA ARG A 288 2.37 -17.50 -2.42
C ARG A 288 2.24 -18.98 -2.79
N LYS A 289 2.03 -19.27 -4.08
CA LYS A 289 1.86 -20.61 -4.66
C LYS A 289 2.54 -20.66 -6.02
N LYS A 290 2.90 -21.86 -6.46
CA LYS A 290 3.32 -22.12 -7.85
C LYS A 290 2.07 -22.05 -8.75
N ILE A 291 2.22 -21.57 -9.97
CA ILE A 291 1.14 -21.54 -10.97
C ILE A 291 1.18 -22.86 -11.73
N PRO A 292 0.20 -23.78 -11.54
CA PRO A 292 0.16 -25.00 -12.31
C PRO A 292 -0.28 -24.70 -13.75
N GLU A 293 0.21 -25.49 -14.70
CA GLU A 293 -0.25 -25.48 -16.10
C GLU A 293 -0.20 -24.11 -16.76
N PHE A 294 0.78 -23.28 -16.39
CA PHE A 294 0.97 -21.97 -17.01
C PHE A 294 1.54 -22.10 -18.42
N ASP A 295 0.73 -21.77 -19.43
CA ASP A 295 1.10 -21.78 -20.83
C ASP A 295 1.93 -20.53 -21.19
N SER A 296 3.25 -20.67 -21.17
CA SER A 296 4.19 -19.59 -21.52
C SER A 296 4.18 -19.25 -23.02
N ASP A 297 3.71 -20.15 -23.87
CA ASP A 297 3.73 -19.94 -25.32
C ASP A 297 2.76 -18.83 -25.74
N GLN A 298 1.72 -18.58 -24.95
CA GLN A 298 0.84 -17.43 -25.16
C GLN A 298 1.57 -16.09 -25.02
N ILE A 299 2.58 -16.01 -24.15
CA ILE A 299 3.40 -14.80 -24.00
C ILE A 299 4.16 -14.54 -25.30
N ILE A 300 4.76 -15.59 -25.85
CA ILE A 300 5.52 -15.53 -27.11
C ILE A 300 4.58 -15.19 -28.28
N ALA A 301 3.46 -15.93 -28.41
CA ALA A 301 2.51 -15.76 -29.51
C ALA A 301 1.86 -14.36 -29.54
N LYS A 302 1.67 -13.76 -28.37
CA LYS A 302 1.11 -12.40 -28.26
C LYS A 302 2.18 -11.30 -28.16
N PHE A 303 3.47 -11.62 -28.08
CA PHE A 303 4.56 -10.65 -27.84
C PHE A 303 4.32 -9.81 -26.58
N LEU A 304 3.92 -10.44 -25.48
CA LEU A 304 3.57 -9.73 -24.25
C LEU A 304 4.81 -9.24 -23.50
N THR A 305 4.65 -8.11 -22.82
CA THR A 305 5.55 -7.70 -21.73
C THR A 305 4.91 -8.10 -20.41
N ILE A 306 5.62 -8.88 -19.58
CA ILE A 306 5.18 -9.20 -18.22
C ILE A 306 6.16 -8.58 -17.24
N LYS A 307 5.66 -7.78 -16.30
CA LYS A 307 6.47 -7.09 -15.31
C LYS A 307 5.95 -7.39 -13.88
N GLY A 308 6.83 -7.88 -13.02
CA GLY A 308 6.55 -8.00 -11.59
C GLY A 308 6.72 -6.65 -10.89
N MET A 309 5.79 -6.29 -10.01
CA MET A 309 5.82 -5.03 -9.28
C MET A 309 5.65 -5.23 -7.78
N ARG A 310 6.39 -4.45 -6.99
CA ARG A 310 6.27 -4.36 -5.55
C ARG A 310 6.67 -2.96 -5.10
N GLY A 311 5.78 -2.32 -4.34
CA GLY A 311 6.03 -0.97 -3.84
C GLY A 311 5.92 0.10 -4.94
N HIS A 312 6.50 1.23 -4.68
CA HIS A 312 6.31 2.49 -5.37
C HIS A 312 7.62 3.29 -5.40
N SER A 313 7.68 4.33 -6.24
CA SER A 313 8.79 5.28 -6.30
C SER A 313 8.49 6.52 -5.46
N TYR A 314 9.51 7.34 -5.18
CA TYR A 314 9.33 8.66 -4.56
C TYR A 314 8.33 9.51 -5.35
N GLU A 315 8.50 9.56 -6.67
CA GLU A 315 7.64 10.32 -7.58
C GLU A 315 6.17 9.91 -7.46
N SER A 316 5.89 8.61 -7.40
CA SER A 316 4.51 8.13 -7.31
C SER A 316 3.83 8.51 -5.98
N VAL A 317 4.57 8.65 -4.87
CA VAL A 317 4.02 9.14 -3.59
C VAL A 317 3.70 10.63 -3.67
N GLU A 318 4.60 11.43 -4.26
CA GLU A 318 4.33 12.87 -4.48
C GLU A 318 3.07 13.07 -5.34
N LEU A 319 2.93 12.31 -6.44
CA LEU A 319 1.75 12.31 -7.28
C LEU A 319 0.49 11.85 -6.52
N ALA A 320 0.61 10.83 -5.65
CA ALA A 320 -0.50 10.34 -4.85
C ALA A 320 -1.01 11.40 -3.88
N LEU A 321 -0.14 12.08 -3.15
CA LEU A 321 -0.52 13.16 -2.24
C LEU A 321 -1.23 14.29 -2.97
N GLN A 322 -0.72 14.71 -4.14
CA GLN A 322 -1.36 15.72 -4.98
C GLN A 322 -2.74 15.26 -5.47
N LEU A 323 -2.86 14.01 -5.90
CA LEU A 323 -4.12 13.44 -6.40
C LEU A 323 -5.17 13.39 -5.28
N ILE A 324 -4.81 12.93 -4.08
CA ILE A 324 -5.71 12.89 -2.91
C ILE A 324 -6.12 14.30 -2.50
N HIS A 325 -5.17 15.25 -2.48
CA HIS A 325 -5.43 16.65 -2.13
C HIS A 325 -6.36 17.34 -3.11
N SER A 326 -6.26 17.01 -4.40
CA SER A 326 -7.04 17.66 -5.47
C SER A 326 -8.57 17.52 -5.33
N ASN A 327 -9.05 16.53 -4.58
CA ASN A 327 -10.46 16.13 -4.48
C ASN A 327 -11.16 15.86 -5.83
N LYS A 328 -10.40 15.68 -6.91
CA LYS A 328 -10.95 15.48 -8.25
C LYS A 328 -11.66 14.14 -8.40
N TYR A 329 -11.25 13.15 -7.64
CA TYR A 329 -11.79 11.78 -7.65
C TYR A 329 -12.26 11.42 -6.24
N ALA A 330 -13.16 10.45 -6.12
CA ALA A 330 -13.72 10.01 -4.85
C ALA A 330 -12.72 9.20 -3.97
N VAL A 331 -11.41 9.48 -4.07
CA VAL A 331 -10.33 8.71 -3.41
C VAL A 331 -10.52 8.62 -1.91
N LYS A 332 -11.00 9.68 -1.28
CA LYS A 332 -11.22 9.74 0.16
C LYS A 332 -12.28 8.74 0.66
N GLU A 333 -13.21 8.31 -0.21
CA GLU A 333 -14.19 7.26 0.10
C GLU A 333 -13.53 5.88 0.29
N MET A 334 -12.27 5.70 -0.14
CA MET A 334 -11.51 4.49 0.15
C MET A 334 -11.15 4.36 1.64
N SER A 335 -11.00 5.49 2.38
CA SER A 335 -10.71 5.49 3.81
C SER A 335 -12.00 5.24 4.61
N THR A 336 -12.38 3.97 4.74
CA THR A 336 -13.68 3.54 5.28
C THR A 336 -13.78 3.59 6.79
N HIS A 337 -12.70 3.26 7.51
CA HIS A 337 -12.75 3.14 8.98
C HIS A 337 -11.61 3.90 9.65
N LEU A 338 -11.92 4.50 10.79
CA LEU A 338 -10.94 5.12 11.67
C LEU A 338 -11.05 4.45 13.04
N LEU A 339 -9.99 3.78 13.46
CA LEU A 339 -9.91 2.96 14.66
C LEU A 339 -8.89 3.54 15.65
N GLY A 340 -9.11 3.31 16.92
CA GLY A 340 -8.15 3.67 17.96
C GLY A 340 -7.02 2.64 18.08
N LEU A 341 -5.96 3.02 18.79
CA LEU A 341 -4.80 2.15 19.00
C LEU A 341 -5.18 0.80 19.67
N LYS A 342 -6.18 0.81 20.56
CA LYS A 342 -6.68 -0.39 21.25
C LYS A 342 -7.37 -1.38 20.32
N ASP A 343 -7.81 -0.91 19.16
CA ASP A 343 -8.53 -1.71 18.17
C ASP A 343 -7.60 -2.26 17.06
N THR A 344 -6.28 -2.22 17.28
CA THR A 344 -5.30 -2.71 16.29
C THR A 344 -5.53 -4.19 15.96
N ASP A 345 -5.82 -5.03 16.94
CA ASP A 345 -6.15 -6.44 16.73
C ASP A 345 -7.42 -6.60 15.87
N LEU A 346 -8.47 -5.84 16.18
CA LEU A 346 -9.71 -5.81 15.39
C LEU A 346 -9.44 -5.38 13.94
N ALA A 347 -8.61 -4.35 13.73
CA ALA A 347 -8.25 -3.87 12.41
C ALA A 347 -7.52 -4.95 11.57
N LEU A 348 -6.56 -5.64 12.17
CA LEU A 348 -5.81 -6.72 11.50
C LEU A 348 -6.71 -7.91 11.16
N ASN A 349 -7.57 -8.36 12.09
CA ASN A 349 -8.53 -9.43 11.85
C ASN A 349 -9.56 -9.07 10.76
N SER A 350 -9.88 -7.78 10.60
CA SER A 350 -10.78 -7.29 9.54
C SER A 350 -10.26 -7.54 8.13
N LEU A 351 -8.94 -7.62 7.94
CA LEU A 351 -8.32 -7.92 6.64
C LEU A 351 -8.67 -9.31 6.11
N VAL A 352 -9.07 -10.23 7.00
CA VAL A 352 -9.49 -11.60 6.65
C VAL A 352 -10.98 -11.85 6.93
N GLY A 353 -11.76 -10.79 7.12
CA GLY A 353 -13.21 -10.88 7.28
C GLY A 353 -13.69 -11.11 8.72
N ASN A 354 -12.79 -11.08 9.72
CA ASN A 354 -13.10 -11.34 11.13
C ASN A 354 -13.05 -10.04 11.96
N GLY A 355 -13.76 -9.00 11.54
CA GLY A 355 -13.70 -7.71 12.24
C GLY A 355 -14.77 -6.73 11.79
N VAL A 356 -14.37 -5.50 11.47
CA VAL A 356 -15.28 -4.48 10.96
C VAL A 356 -15.87 -4.90 9.62
N LYS A 357 -17.07 -4.44 9.33
CA LYS A 357 -17.76 -4.76 8.07
C LYS A 357 -17.17 -3.94 6.92
N GLU A 358 -16.92 -4.63 5.80
CA GLU A 358 -16.62 -4.00 4.52
C GLU A 358 -15.39 -3.07 4.51
N PRO A 359 -14.26 -3.47 5.10
CA PRO A 359 -13.08 -2.63 5.10
C PRO A 359 -12.49 -2.52 3.69
N ILE A 360 -12.10 -1.29 3.33
CA ILE A 360 -11.28 -1.01 2.14
C ILE A 360 -9.91 -0.53 2.58
N HIS A 361 -9.85 0.66 3.18
CA HIS A 361 -8.68 1.17 3.85
C HIS A 361 -9.08 1.62 5.26
N MET A 362 -8.48 0.98 6.23
CA MET A 362 -8.64 1.30 7.65
C MET A 362 -7.44 2.11 8.11
N VAL A 363 -7.67 3.00 9.06
CA VAL A 363 -6.64 3.86 9.63
C VAL A 363 -6.65 3.72 11.14
N ILE A 364 -5.49 3.52 11.75
CA ILE A 364 -5.28 3.63 13.19
C ILE A 364 -4.87 5.07 13.50
N ASP A 365 -5.68 5.77 14.30
CA ASP A 365 -5.31 7.02 14.95
C ASP A 365 -5.00 6.72 16.42
N PRO A 366 -3.74 6.81 16.85
CA PRO A 366 -3.36 6.45 18.21
C PRO A 366 -3.97 7.37 19.28
N ASN A 367 -4.48 8.54 18.88
CA ASN A 367 -5.08 9.50 19.80
C ASN A 367 -6.62 9.38 19.86
N LEU A 368 -7.21 8.46 19.11
CA LEU A 368 -8.65 8.24 19.07
C LEU A 368 -9.07 7.38 20.28
N GLU A 369 -9.95 7.92 21.12
CA GLU A 369 -10.48 7.19 22.29
C GLU A 369 -11.59 6.21 21.91
N THR A 370 -12.40 6.53 20.91
CA THR A 370 -13.56 5.74 20.48
C THR A 370 -13.55 5.55 18.95
N THR A 371 -13.59 4.30 18.51
CA THR A 371 -13.62 3.92 17.09
C THR A 371 -14.79 4.55 16.34
N GLN A 372 -14.53 5.03 15.13
CA GLN A 372 -15.51 5.58 14.18
C GLN A 372 -15.65 4.63 12.98
N THR A 373 -16.78 3.98 12.85
CA THR A 373 -17.11 3.02 11.77
C THR A 373 -18.15 3.58 10.82
#